data_7fd2324466f61545130d80c898aa3bd5
#
_entry.id   7fd2324466f61545130d80c898aa3bd5
#
_cell.length_a   1.000
_cell.length_b   1.000
_cell.length_c   1.000
_cell.angle_alpha   90.00
_cell.angle_beta   90.00
_cell.angle_gamma   90.00
#
_symmetry.space_group_name_H-M   'P 1'
#
loop_
_entity.id
_entity.type
_entity.pdbx_description
1 polymer ?
#
loop_
_entity_poly.entity_id
_entity_poly.type
_entity_poly.pdbx_seq_one_letter_code
_entity_poly.pdbx_strand_id
1 'polypeptide(L)'
;PDDVTPPAIGYLHIDGMAHRRGSSRSNPVEARTIAAWLEASRADLENRYGQRLEQVVGVVTPFGRQVSEIADACGRHGIRVAGRDAMTIGTVHSLQGAERPLVIFSPVYSKHADGGFIDMSPSMLNVTVSRAKDSFLVFGDMDVFSTAAKGSPRALLGDFLFATEDNRLDFQVEPRRDLMANSGQVTTLRDATQHDAFLLDALATDGSHYRIVSPWVIVSTMERAGLLDAFRAAIARGARIDVFTDPKLNQGGSRDGTSSIDAAEKVFAQIGVALHKVRQVHSKIVVVDDA
;
A
#
# COMPACT_ATOMS: atom_id res chain seq x y z
N PRO A 1 -7.07 36.04 -1.93
CA PRO A 1 -6.61 34.69 -2.19
C PRO A 1 -5.17 34.86 -2.64
N ASP A 2 -4.26 34.42 -1.79
CA ASP A 2 -2.85 34.50 -2.07
C ASP A 2 -2.55 33.59 -3.26
N ASP A 3 -1.91 34.15 -4.27
CA ASP A 3 -1.54 33.48 -5.53
C ASP A 3 -0.55 32.36 -5.18
N VAL A 4 -1.02 31.11 -5.07
CA VAL A 4 -0.19 29.97 -4.67
C VAL A 4 0.72 29.62 -5.84
N THR A 5 1.86 30.30 -5.89
CA THR A 5 2.91 30.00 -6.86
C THR A 5 3.62 28.70 -6.47
N PRO A 6 3.56 27.64 -7.29
CA PRO A 6 4.33 26.44 -7.00
C PRO A 6 5.83 26.76 -6.89
N PRO A 7 6.56 26.20 -5.91
CA PRO A 7 8.00 26.42 -5.80
C PRO A 7 8.74 25.82 -7.00
N ALA A 8 9.95 26.33 -7.29
CA ALA A 8 10.79 25.79 -8.37
C ALA A 8 11.09 24.29 -8.17
N ILE A 9 11.26 23.89 -6.91
CA ILE A 9 11.32 22.50 -6.48
C ILE A 9 10.43 22.34 -5.26
N GLY A 10 9.56 21.32 -5.25
CA GLY A 10 8.64 21.14 -4.13
C GLY A 10 8.14 19.70 -3.99
N TYR A 11 7.42 19.48 -2.89
CA TYR A 11 6.87 18.16 -2.60
C TYR A 11 5.53 18.19 -1.87
N LEU A 12 4.76 17.12 -2.08
CA LEU A 12 3.62 16.77 -1.28
C LEU A 12 3.84 15.39 -0.66
N HIS A 13 3.87 15.32 0.67
CA HIS A 13 4.01 14.04 1.36
C HIS A 13 2.71 13.25 1.30
N ILE A 14 2.80 12.01 0.81
CA ILE A 14 1.65 11.10 0.67
C ILE A 14 2.00 9.76 1.30
N ASP A 15 1.39 9.44 2.44
CA ASP A 15 1.51 8.10 3.03
C ASP A 15 0.61 7.11 2.27
N GLY A 16 1.11 6.62 1.15
CA GLY A 16 0.44 5.64 0.30
C GLY A 16 1.11 4.27 0.37
N MET A 17 0.50 3.28 -0.23
CA MET A 17 1.07 1.94 -0.36
C MET A 17 1.32 1.58 -1.82
N ALA A 18 2.55 1.18 -2.13
CA ALA A 18 2.91 0.67 -3.43
C ALA A 18 2.39 -0.77 -3.61
N HIS A 19 1.51 -0.97 -4.57
CA HIS A 19 1.00 -2.29 -4.93
C HIS A 19 1.78 -2.87 -6.10
N ARG A 20 2.30 -4.09 -5.92
CA ARG A 20 3.01 -4.82 -6.97
C ARG A 20 2.06 -5.75 -7.74
N ARG A 21 2.14 -5.69 -9.07
CA ARG A 21 1.50 -6.68 -9.95
C ARG A 21 2.45 -7.03 -11.10
N GLY A 22 2.98 -8.24 -11.05
CA GLY A 22 4.06 -8.66 -11.97
C GLY A 22 5.33 -7.84 -11.76
N SER A 23 5.90 -7.31 -12.83
CA SER A 23 7.08 -6.43 -12.82
C SER A 23 6.75 -4.95 -12.59
N SER A 24 5.47 -4.55 -12.63
CA SER A 24 5.04 -3.17 -12.49
C SER A 24 4.46 -2.87 -11.11
N ARG A 25 4.40 -1.58 -10.76
CA ARG A 25 3.88 -1.07 -9.49
C ARG A 25 2.93 0.08 -9.71
N SER A 26 2.01 0.30 -8.75
CA SER A 26 1.17 1.48 -8.68
C SER A 26 0.90 1.89 -7.23
N ASN A 27 0.62 3.16 -7.02
CA ASN A 27 0.19 3.74 -5.76
C ASN A 27 -1.09 4.54 -6.02
N PRO A 28 -2.26 3.94 -5.78
CA PRO A 28 -3.53 4.60 -6.08
C PRO A 28 -3.77 5.89 -5.26
N VAL A 29 -3.17 6.00 -4.07
CA VAL A 29 -3.29 7.21 -3.25
C VAL A 29 -2.54 8.37 -3.91
N GLU A 30 -1.31 8.14 -4.39
CA GLU A 30 -0.58 9.14 -5.19
C GLU A 30 -1.38 9.57 -6.41
N ALA A 31 -1.92 8.62 -7.18
CA ALA A 31 -2.66 8.91 -8.39
C ALA A 31 -3.90 9.79 -8.12
N ARG A 32 -4.70 9.46 -7.09
CA ARG A 32 -5.86 10.27 -6.72
C ARG A 32 -5.48 11.64 -6.19
N THR A 33 -4.44 11.72 -5.37
CA THR A 33 -3.96 13.01 -4.83
C THR A 33 -3.44 13.93 -5.94
N ILE A 34 -2.69 13.41 -6.91
CA ILE A 34 -2.25 14.17 -8.08
C ILE A 34 -3.46 14.73 -8.84
N ALA A 35 -4.48 13.90 -9.13
CA ALA A 35 -5.65 14.34 -9.87
C ALA A 35 -6.45 15.41 -9.11
N ALA A 36 -6.65 15.23 -7.80
CA ALA A 36 -7.35 16.19 -6.95
C ALA A 36 -6.60 17.53 -6.84
N TRP A 37 -5.27 17.48 -6.68
CA TRP A 37 -4.44 18.69 -6.64
C TRP A 37 -4.47 19.43 -7.98
N LEU A 38 -4.39 18.73 -9.10
CA LEU A 38 -4.46 19.31 -10.43
C LEU A 38 -5.81 19.99 -10.69
N GLU A 39 -6.91 19.38 -10.24
CA GLU A 39 -8.25 19.98 -10.33
C GLU A 39 -8.32 21.26 -9.49
N ALA A 40 -7.88 21.20 -8.22
CA ALA A 40 -7.92 22.33 -7.30
C ALA A 40 -7.03 23.50 -7.79
N SER A 41 -5.87 23.19 -8.35
CA SER A 41 -4.88 24.19 -8.81
C SER A 41 -5.10 24.63 -10.26
N ARG A 42 -6.11 24.11 -10.96
CA ARG A 42 -6.33 24.36 -12.40
C ARG A 42 -6.40 25.85 -12.74
N ALA A 43 -7.25 26.59 -12.05
CA ALA A 43 -7.48 27.99 -12.36
C ALA A 43 -6.22 28.84 -12.16
N ASP A 44 -5.48 28.60 -11.09
CA ASP A 44 -4.25 29.32 -10.77
C ASP A 44 -3.15 29.01 -11.78
N LEU A 45 -2.98 27.75 -12.14
CA LEU A 45 -1.99 27.31 -13.13
C LEU A 45 -2.31 27.86 -14.53
N GLU A 46 -3.58 27.76 -14.97
CA GLU A 46 -4.01 28.29 -16.28
C GLU A 46 -3.86 29.80 -16.35
N ASN A 47 -4.19 30.51 -15.27
CA ASN A 47 -4.01 31.98 -15.18
C ASN A 47 -2.52 32.37 -15.22
N ARG A 48 -1.68 31.68 -14.45
CA ARG A 48 -0.24 31.96 -14.39
C ARG A 48 0.47 31.79 -15.73
N TYR A 49 0.17 30.69 -16.43
CA TYR A 49 0.89 30.32 -17.65
C TYR A 49 0.18 30.76 -18.93
N GLY A 50 -1.06 31.26 -18.84
CA GLY A 50 -1.86 31.65 -20.00
C GLY A 50 -2.16 30.47 -20.95
N GLN A 51 -2.12 29.24 -20.44
CA GLN A 51 -2.27 28.01 -21.19
C GLN A 51 -3.19 27.05 -20.44
N ARG A 52 -3.78 26.09 -21.15
CA ARG A 52 -4.61 25.07 -20.51
C ARG A 52 -3.77 24.15 -19.63
N LEU A 53 -4.34 23.64 -18.55
CA LEU A 53 -3.68 22.73 -17.61
C LEU A 53 -2.92 21.61 -18.29
N GLU A 54 -3.54 21.00 -19.31
CA GLU A 54 -2.97 19.87 -20.06
C GLU A 54 -1.70 20.22 -20.85
N GLN A 55 -1.48 21.52 -21.14
CA GLN A 55 -0.27 22.02 -21.80
C GLN A 55 0.81 22.47 -20.81
N VAL A 56 0.36 22.89 -19.61
CA VAL A 56 1.24 23.35 -18.53
C VAL A 56 1.90 22.18 -17.81
N VAL A 57 1.13 21.11 -17.54
CA VAL A 57 1.58 20.04 -16.65
C VAL A 57 1.96 18.77 -17.42
N GLY A 58 3.05 18.15 -16.97
CA GLY A 58 3.41 16.77 -17.30
C GLY A 58 3.56 15.92 -16.03
N VAL A 59 3.14 14.66 -16.09
CA VAL A 59 3.29 13.73 -14.97
C VAL A 59 4.20 12.58 -15.37
N VAL A 60 5.23 12.33 -14.55
CA VAL A 60 6.27 11.32 -14.79
C VAL A 60 6.28 10.32 -13.65
N THR A 61 6.42 9.05 -13.98
CA THR A 61 6.53 7.96 -13.01
C THR A 61 7.49 6.87 -13.51
N PRO A 62 8.13 6.08 -12.62
CA PRO A 62 8.97 4.96 -13.04
C PRO A 62 8.19 3.77 -13.63
N PHE A 63 6.87 3.67 -13.39
CA PHE A 63 6.11 2.45 -13.65
C PHE A 63 4.92 2.67 -14.59
N GLY A 64 4.83 1.84 -15.65
CA GLY A 64 3.74 1.91 -16.62
C GLY A 64 2.34 1.72 -16.01
N ARG A 65 2.21 0.90 -14.94
CA ARG A 65 0.91 0.75 -14.26
C ARG A 65 0.48 2.04 -13.56
N GLN A 66 1.41 2.79 -13.00
CA GLN A 66 1.10 4.08 -12.39
C GLN A 66 0.63 5.11 -13.42
N VAL A 67 1.14 5.04 -14.65
CA VAL A 67 0.63 5.88 -15.74
C VAL A 67 -0.88 5.68 -15.93
N SER A 68 -1.33 4.43 -15.98
CA SER A 68 -2.76 4.11 -16.10
C SER A 68 -3.58 4.58 -14.89
N GLU A 69 -3.08 4.35 -13.67
CA GLU A 69 -3.75 4.77 -12.42
C GLU A 69 -3.91 6.30 -12.38
N ILE A 70 -2.88 7.06 -12.78
CA ILE A 70 -2.93 8.54 -12.84
C ILE A 70 -3.89 8.98 -13.95
N ALA A 71 -3.81 8.37 -15.14
CA ALA A 71 -4.71 8.72 -16.24
C ALA A 71 -6.19 8.47 -15.87
N ASP A 72 -6.50 7.34 -15.26
CA ASP A 72 -7.85 7.02 -14.79
C ASP A 72 -8.32 8.00 -13.71
N ALA A 73 -7.44 8.37 -12.77
CA ALA A 73 -7.77 9.35 -11.75
C ALA A 73 -8.04 10.73 -12.36
N CYS A 74 -7.14 11.23 -13.22
CA CYS A 74 -7.28 12.50 -13.92
C CYS A 74 -8.56 12.55 -14.78
N GLY A 75 -8.88 11.45 -15.48
CA GLY A 75 -10.11 11.36 -16.28
C GLY A 75 -11.38 11.55 -15.44
N ARG A 76 -11.42 11.02 -14.21
CA ARG A 76 -12.54 11.22 -13.27
C ARG A 76 -12.69 12.67 -12.81
N HIS A 77 -11.61 13.45 -12.82
CA HIS A 77 -11.58 14.88 -12.51
C HIS A 77 -11.70 15.79 -13.75
N GLY A 78 -12.17 15.23 -14.89
CA GLY A 78 -12.37 15.99 -16.12
C GLY A 78 -11.09 16.54 -16.75
N ILE A 79 -9.93 15.97 -16.41
CA ILE A 79 -8.64 16.31 -17.02
C ILE A 79 -8.47 15.45 -18.27
N ARG A 80 -8.18 16.06 -19.40
CA ARG A 80 -8.00 15.34 -20.67
C ARG A 80 -6.68 14.57 -20.68
N VAL A 81 -6.74 13.25 -20.73
CA VAL A 81 -5.58 12.34 -20.68
C VAL A 81 -5.37 11.52 -21.95
N ALA A 82 -6.25 11.71 -22.96
CA ALA A 82 -6.13 11.01 -24.23
C ALA A 82 -6.54 11.92 -25.40
N GLY A 83 -6.03 11.62 -26.58
CA GLY A 83 -6.32 12.36 -27.81
C GLY A 83 -5.45 13.60 -27.99
N ARG A 84 -5.89 14.47 -28.93
CA ARG A 84 -5.18 15.72 -29.22
C ARG A 84 -5.22 16.67 -28.02
N ASP A 85 -4.11 17.31 -27.71
CA ASP A 85 -3.96 18.26 -26.60
C ASP A 85 -4.22 17.65 -25.21
N ALA A 86 -4.01 16.35 -25.05
CA ALA A 86 -4.07 15.68 -23.76
C ALA A 86 -2.85 16.01 -22.88
N MET A 87 -3.06 15.94 -21.56
CA MET A 87 -1.97 16.04 -20.60
C MET A 87 -0.97 14.89 -20.81
N THR A 88 0.31 15.22 -20.76
CA THR A 88 1.35 14.21 -20.90
C THR A 88 1.54 13.45 -19.59
N ILE A 89 1.15 12.18 -19.57
CA ILE A 89 1.40 11.25 -18.47
C ILE A 89 2.22 10.10 -19.02
N GLY A 90 3.38 9.83 -18.41
CA GLY A 90 4.23 8.77 -18.97
C GLY A 90 5.33 8.30 -18.03
N THR A 91 6.02 7.26 -18.50
CA THR A 91 7.26 6.83 -17.83
C THR A 91 8.41 7.75 -18.21
N VAL A 92 9.47 7.75 -17.41
CA VAL A 92 10.68 8.54 -17.65
C VAL A 92 11.19 8.36 -19.09
N HIS A 93 11.12 7.15 -19.62
CA HIS A 93 11.57 6.85 -20.98
C HIS A 93 10.61 7.36 -22.07
N SER A 94 9.31 7.38 -21.81
CA SER A 94 8.31 7.82 -22.80
C SER A 94 8.21 9.34 -22.94
N LEU A 95 8.76 10.10 -21.98
CA LEU A 95 8.77 11.56 -21.98
C LEU A 95 10.05 12.19 -22.53
N GLN A 96 10.91 11.40 -23.21
CA GLN A 96 12.11 11.96 -23.84
C GLN A 96 11.74 13.01 -24.88
N GLY A 97 12.24 14.24 -24.69
CA GLY A 97 11.99 15.37 -25.58
C GLY A 97 10.78 16.24 -25.28
N ALA A 98 9.87 15.82 -24.38
CA ALA A 98 8.72 16.63 -23.97
C ALA A 98 9.05 17.43 -22.70
N GLU A 99 9.11 18.76 -22.81
CA GLU A 99 9.26 19.68 -21.68
C GLU A 99 7.92 20.32 -21.32
N ARG A 100 7.72 20.60 -20.04
CA ARG A 100 6.52 21.28 -19.54
C ARG A 100 6.93 22.38 -18.56
N PRO A 101 6.14 23.47 -18.44
CA PRO A 101 6.34 24.45 -17.37
C PRO A 101 6.42 23.79 -16.00
N LEU A 102 5.51 22.88 -15.70
CA LEU A 102 5.44 22.15 -14.44
C LEU A 102 5.49 20.63 -14.67
N VAL A 103 6.35 19.94 -13.93
CA VAL A 103 6.43 18.49 -13.95
C VAL A 103 6.16 17.93 -12.56
N ILE A 104 5.23 16.98 -12.48
CA ILE A 104 4.97 16.19 -11.27
C ILE A 104 5.65 14.83 -11.41
N PHE A 105 6.43 14.45 -10.42
CA PHE A 105 7.02 13.12 -10.31
C PHE A 105 6.28 12.30 -9.26
N SER A 106 5.75 11.13 -9.68
CA SER A 106 5.12 10.13 -8.82
C SER A 106 6.08 8.95 -8.64
N PRO A 107 6.80 8.84 -7.51
CA PRO A 107 7.82 7.81 -7.26
C PRO A 107 7.22 6.42 -7.07
N VAL A 108 5.96 6.32 -6.64
CA VAL A 108 5.21 5.09 -6.35
C VAL A 108 5.67 4.37 -5.08
N TYR A 109 6.97 4.33 -4.83
CA TYR A 109 7.52 3.70 -3.63
C TYR A 109 7.09 4.41 -2.35
N SER A 110 6.94 3.62 -1.29
CA SER A 110 6.63 4.11 0.04
C SER A 110 7.51 3.41 1.08
N LYS A 111 7.55 3.94 2.30
CA LYS A 111 8.23 3.31 3.45
C LYS A 111 7.76 1.88 3.71
N HIS A 112 6.53 1.54 3.29
CA HIS A 112 5.94 0.21 3.44
C HIS A 112 6.36 -0.76 2.33
N ALA A 113 6.76 -0.26 1.16
CA ALA A 113 7.13 -1.06 0.00
C ALA A 113 8.11 -0.29 -0.90
N ASP A 114 9.37 -0.27 -0.52
CA ASP A 114 10.47 0.27 -1.30
C ASP A 114 11.14 -0.83 -2.16
N GLY A 115 11.83 -0.46 -3.22
CA GLY A 115 12.51 -1.40 -4.12
C GLY A 115 13.74 -0.84 -4.81
N GLY A 116 14.20 0.36 -4.46
CA GLY A 116 15.46 0.93 -4.93
C GLY A 116 15.58 1.17 -6.45
N PHE A 117 14.53 0.89 -7.26
CA PHE A 117 14.60 1.03 -8.73
C PHE A 117 14.97 2.44 -9.18
N ILE A 118 14.54 3.47 -8.43
CA ILE A 118 14.85 4.86 -8.72
C ILE A 118 16.36 5.13 -8.56
N ASP A 119 17.02 4.43 -7.64
CA ASP A 119 18.45 4.60 -7.35
C ASP A 119 19.37 3.79 -8.28
N MET A 120 18.81 2.87 -9.08
CA MET A 120 19.61 2.03 -9.99
C MET A 120 20.31 2.85 -11.09
N SER A 121 19.78 4.02 -11.43
CA SER A 121 20.38 4.90 -12.45
C SER A 121 20.17 6.37 -12.11
N PRO A 122 21.25 7.13 -11.87
CA PRO A 122 21.16 8.59 -11.66
C PRO A 122 20.49 9.31 -12.82
N SER A 123 20.60 8.78 -14.04
CA SER A 123 19.99 9.37 -15.22
C SER A 123 18.47 9.43 -15.15
N MET A 124 17.82 8.53 -14.42
CA MET A 124 16.37 8.53 -14.30
C MET A 124 15.84 9.83 -13.68
N LEU A 125 16.36 10.22 -12.51
CA LEU A 125 15.93 11.47 -11.85
C LEU A 125 16.44 12.69 -12.61
N ASN A 126 17.67 12.68 -13.13
CA ASN A 126 18.20 13.79 -13.91
C ASN A 126 17.35 14.09 -15.16
N VAL A 127 16.97 13.05 -15.91
CA VAL A 127 16.08 13.19 -17.07
C VAL A 127 14.71 13.71 -16.62
N THR A 128 14.17 13.23 -15.50
CA THR A 128 12.86 13.65 -15.01
C THR A 128 12.85 15.12 -14.59
N VAL A 129 13.83 15.54 -13.79
CA VAL A 129 13.97 16.95 -13.37
C VAL A 129 14.16 17.88 -14.56
N SER A 130 14.98 17.47 -15.55
CA SER A 130 15.24 18.28 -16.75
C SER A 130 14.01 18.45 -17.67
N ARG A 131 12.90 17.80 -17.43
CA ARG A 131 11.64 18.02 -18.16
C ARG A 131 10.86 19.24 -17.65
N ALA A 132 11.14 19.71 -16.45
CA ALA A 132 10.51 20.90 -15.87
C ALA A 132 11.25 22.16 -16.31
N LYS A 133 10.51 23.15 -16.83
CA LYS A 133 11.05 24.47 -17.19
C LYS A 133 11.04 25.43 -16.01
N ASP A 134 10.02 25.32 -15.16
CA ASP A 134 9.77 26.30 -14.09
C ASP A 134 9.61 25.61 -12.73
N SER A 135 8.84 24.53 -12.64
CA SER A 135 8.54 23.87 -11.36
C SER A 135 8.61 22.33 -11.48
N PHE A 136 9.35 21.71 -10.57
CA PHE A 136 9.44 20.26 -10.40
C PHE A 136 8.88 19.86 -9.03
N LEU A 137 7.79 19.09 -9.03
CA LEU A 137 7.10 18.68 -7.82
C LEU A 137 7.13 17.17 -7.63
N VAL A 138 7.38 16.71 -6.40
CA VAL A 138 7.36 15.28 -6.05
C VAL A 138 6.12 14.98 -5.21
N PHE A 139 5.27 14.09 -5.70
CA PHE A 139 4.06 13.63 -5.01
C PHE A 139 4.22 12.19 -4.58
N GLY A 140 4.53 11.94 -3.32
CA GLY A 140 4.78 10.59 -2.82
C GLY A 140 5.18 10.52 -1.36
N ASP A 141 5.61 9.34 -0.91
CA ASP A 141 6.09 9.16 0.45
C ASP A 141 7.50 9.75 0.60
N MET A 142 7.59 10.86 1.32
CA MET A 142 8.85 11.57 1.53
C MET A 142 9.85 10.79 2.40
N ASP A 143 9.38 9.80 3.16
CA ASP A 143 10.27 8.95 3.95
C ASP A 143 11.24 8.14 3.07
N VAL A 144 10.85 7.79 1.84
CA VAL A 144 11.75 7.08 0.91
C VAL A 144 12.90 7.96 0.37
N PHE A 145 12.81 9.27 0.49
CA PHE A 145 13.86 10.22 0.15
C PHE A 145 14.71 10.57 1.36
N SER A 146 14.09 10.83 2.52
CA SER A 146 14.78 11.20 3.76
C SER A 146 15.60 10.07 4.36
N THR A 147 15.20 8.81 4.15
CA THR A 147 15.90 7.61 4.63
C THR A 147 16.77 6.93 3.57
N ALA A 148 16.86 7.50 2.38
CA ALA A 148 17.66 6.95 1.28
C ALA A 148 19.16 6.90 1.63
N ALA A 149 19.86 5.94 1.05
CA ALA A 149 21.29 5.78 1.27
C ALA A 149 22.06 7.07 0.84
N LYS A 150 22.96 7.54 1.69
CA LYS A 150 23.74 8.76 1.43
C LYS A 150 24.43 8.71 0.07
N GLY A 151 24.24 9.75 -0.75
CA GLY A 151 24.79 9.84 -2.10
C GLY A 151 23.99 9.08 -3.16
N SER A 152 22.89 8.43 -2.80
CA SER A 152 21.97 7.88 -3.80
C SER A 152 21.20 8.99 -4.53
N PRO A 153 20.70 8.75 -5.74
CA PRO A 153 19.87 9.72 -6.47
C PRO A 153 18.69 10.26 -5.66
N ARG A 154 18.01 9.41 -4.88
CA ARG A 154 16.91 9.84 -4.00
C ARG A 154 17.37 10.72 -2.85
N ALA A 155 18.50 10.38 -2.20
CA ALA A 155 19.04 11.21 -1.12
C ALA A 155 19.43 12.59 -1.64
N LEU A 156 20.10 12.67 -2.80
CA LEU A 156 20.47 13.95 -3.43
C LEU A 156 19.24 14.79 -3.77
N LEU A 157 18.18 14.18 -4.32
CA LEU A 157 16.93 14.91 -4.56
C LEU A 157 16.27 15.34 -3.25
N GLY A 158 16.30 14.50 -2.22
CA GLY A 158 15.81 14.80 -0.88
C GLY A 158 16.47 16.04 -0.27
N ASP A 159 17.78 16.21 -0.44
CA ASP A 159 18.52 17.38 0.03
C ASP A 159 17.94 18.70 -0.54
N PHE A 160 17.49 18.70 -1.80
CA PHE A 160 16.83 19.85 -2.41
C PHE A 160 15.37 20.00 -1.98
N LEU A 161 14.63 18.90 -1.90
CA LEU A 161 13.21 18.93 -1.50
C LEU A 161 13.05 19.49 -0.09
N PHE A 162 13.93 19.10 0.83
CA PHE A 162 13.84 19.49 2.26
C PHE A 162 14.69 20.70 2.62
N ALA A 163 15.26 21.41 1.63
CA ALA A 163 16.14 22.56 1.87
C ALA A 163 15.43 23.71 2.58
N THR A 164 14.16 23.91 2.32
CA THR A 164 13.31 24.95 2.95
C THR A 164 11.91 24.43 3.19
N GLU A 165 11.20 24.99 4.17
CA GLU A 165 9.79 24.65 4.44
C GLU A 165 8.86 25.08 3.30
N ASP A 166 9.21 26.13 2.57
CA ASP A 166 8.44 26.64 1.43
C ASP A 166 8.36 25.66 0.25
N ASN A 167 9.22 24.65 0.23
CA ASN A 167 9.15 23.56 -0.76
C ASN A 167 8.01 22.58 -0.49
N ARG A 168 7.43 22.61 0.70
CA ARG A 168 6.29 21.78 1.06
C ARG A 168 5.00 22.40 0.56
N LEU A 169 4.27 21.66 -0.27
CA LEU A 169 2.95 22.08 -0.73
C LEU A 169 1.91 21.90 0.40
N ASP A 170 1.07 22.92 0.59
CA ASP A 170 -0.09 22.83 1.48
C ASP A 170 -1.30 22.31 0.70
N PHE A 171 -1.57 21.02 0.83
CA PHE A 171 -2.72 20.36 0.23
C PHE A 171 -3.18 19.21 1.09
N GLN A 172 -4.49 19.13 1.30
CA GLN A 172 -5.06 18.04 2.10
C GLN A 172 -5.05 16.72 1.32
N VAL A 173 -4.25 15.77 1.78
CA VAL A 173 -4.17 14.42 1.23
C VAL A 173 -5.24 13.55 1.85
N GLU A 174 -5.98 12.81 1.02
CA GLU A 174 -6.88 11.76 1.54
C GLU A 174 -6.09 10.72 2.32
N PRO A 175 -6.46 10.41 3.57
CA PRO A 175 -5.82 9.35 4.31
C PRO A 175 -6.04 8.00 3.61
N ARG A 176 -5.08 7.10 3.79
CA ARG A 176 -5.20 5.74 3.28
C ARG A 176 -6.45 5.07 3.83
N ARG A 177 -7.28 4.51 2.94
CA ARG A 177 -8.53 3.84 3.33
C ARG A 177 -8.28 2.59 4.20
N ASP A 178 -7.18 1.89 3.98
CA ASP A 178 -6.76 0.75 4.80
C ASP A 178 -6.34 1.15 6.22
N LEU A 179 -5.91 2.40 6.45
CA LEU A 179 -5.68 2.94 7.79
C LEU A 179 -6.99 3.43 8.42
N MET A 180 -7.96 3.90 7.62
CA MET A 180 -9.26 4.35 8.15
C MET A 180 -10.19 3.17 8.50
N ALA A 181 -10.11 2.05 7.76
CA ALA A 181 -10.83 0.83 8.09
C ALA A 181 -10.33 0.17 9.39
N ASN A 182 -9.10 0.50 9.80
CA ASN A 182 -8.45 -0.01 11.01
C ASN A 182 -7.95 1.13 11.88
N SER A 183 -8.84 1.94 12.45
CA SER A 183 -8.56 2.67 13.68
C SER A 183 -8.39 1.69 14.87
N GLY A 184 -8.19 0.42 14.56
CA GLY A 184 -7.88 -0.65 15.48
C GLY A 184 -6.49 -0.46 16.08
N GLN A 185 -6.42 -0.58 17.38
CA GLN A 185 -5.20 -0.58 18.14
C GLN A 185 -4.25 -1.65 17.60
N VAL A 186 -3.08 -1.27 17.08
CA VAL A 186 -2.04 -2.23 16.69
C VAL A 186 -1.44 -2.79 17.97
N THR A 187 -1.69 -4.07 18.22
CA THR A 187 -1.13 -4.79 19.37
C THR A 187 -0.03 -5.74 18.90
N THR A 188 1.17 -5.60 19.43
CA THR A 188 2.26 -6.54 19.17
C THR A 188 2.15 -7.74 20.10
N LEU A 189 1.97 -8.93 19.54
CA LEU A 189 1.97 -10.20 20.26
C LEU A 189 3.39 -10.78 20.25
N ARG A 190 3.98 -10.97 21.44
CA ARG A 190 5.40 -11.32 21.58
C ARG A 190 5.67 -12.79 21.85
N ASP A 191 4.67 -13.51 22.36
CA ASP A 191 4.79 -14.92 22.76
C ASP A 191 3.50 -15.71 22.51
N ALA A 192 3.55 -17.03 22.73
CA ALA A 192 2.44 -17.93 22.49
C ALA A 192 1.22 -17.60 23.39
N THR A 193 1.46 -17.20 24.64
CA THR A 193 0.39 -16.87 25.59
C THR A 193 -0.43 -15.68 25.13
N GLN A 194 0.25 -14.63 24.65
CA GLN A 194 -0.43 -13.45 24.09
C GLN A 194 -1.18 -13.78 22.79
N HIS A 195 -0.64 -14.68 21.95
CA HIS A 195 -1.34 -15.17 20.76
C HIS A 195 -2.61 -15.95 21.12
N ASP A 196 -2.54 -16.84 22.11
CA ASP A 196 -3.67 -17.63 22.52
C ASP A 196 -4.76 -16.73 23.14
N ALA A 197 -4.38 -15.77 24.00
CA ALA A 197 -5.30 -14.79 24.57
C ALA A 197 -5.98 -13.95 23.49
N PHE A 198 -5.22 -13.44 22.51
CA PHE A 198 -5.76 -12.67 21.39
C PHE A 198 -6.78 -13.48 20.57
N LEU A 199 -6.48 -14.76 20.29
CA LEU A 199 -7.38 -15.61 19.54
C LEU A 199 -8.65 -15.94 20.33
N LEU A 200 -8.54 -16.16 21.66
CA LEU A 200 -9.68 -16.35 22.53
C LEU A 200 -10.58 -15.12 22.57
N ASP A 201 -10.00 -13.93 22.71
CA ASP A 201 -10.72 -12.66 22.70
C ASP A 201 -11.42 -12.44 21.35
N ALA A 202 -10.74 -12.70 20.24
CA ALA A 202 -11.35 -12.63 18.90
C ALA A 202 -12.55 -13.57 18.76
N LEU A 203 -12.42 -14.82 19.21
CA LEU A 203 -13.49 -15.82 19.16
C LEU A 203 -14.65 -15.52 20.13
N ALA A 204 -14.44 -14.69 21.15
CA ALA A 204 -15.50 -14.25 22.06
C ALA A 204 -16.36 -13.11 21.48
N THR A 205 -15.95 -12.48 20.37
CA THR A 205 -16.74 -11.44 19.69
C THR A 205 -17.96 -12.04 18.98
N ASP A 206 -18.90 -11.19 18.57
CA ASP A 206 -20.11 -11.58 17.83
C ASP A 206 -19.88 -11.77 16.32
N GLY A 207 -18.68 -12.15 15.91
CA GLY A 207 -18.35 -12.40 14.52
C GLY A 207 -19.14 -13.57 13.94
N SER A 208 -19.56 -13.45 12.68
CA SER A 208 -20.29 -14.48 11.95
C SER A 208 -19.38 -15.45 11.19
N HIS A 209 -18.19 -15.02 10.81
CA HIS A 209 -17.22 -15.82 10.06
C HIS A 209 -15.78 -15.54 10.52
N TYR A 210 -15.13 -16.55 11.04
CA TYR A 210 -13.72 -16.50 11.47
C TYR A 210 -12.85 -17.28 10.48
N ARG A 211 -11.85 -16.61 9.93
CA ARG A 211 -10.81 -17.23 9.08
C ARG A 211 -9.48 -17.16 9.81
N ILE A 212 -8.95 -18.31 10.15
CA ILE A 212 -7.73 -18.45 10.96
C ILE A 212 -6.66 -19.11 10.10
N VAL A 213 -5.56 -18.43 9.88
CA VAL A 213 -4.37 -18.96 9.21
C VAL A 213 -3.33 -19.26 10.28
N SER A 214 -2.92 -20.52 10.38
CA SER A 214 -1.86 -20.94 11.32
C SER A 214 -0.98 -22.01 10.69
N PRO A 215 0.35 -21.85 10.71
CA PRO A 215 1.28 -22.87 10.21
C PRO A 215 1.13 -24.22 10.93
N TRP A 216 0.75 -24.19 12.20
CA TRP A 216 0.63 -25.38 13.05
C TRP A 216 -0.76 -25.49 13.68
N VAL A 217 -1.29 -26.70 13.70
CA VAL A 217 -2.54 -27.06 14.38
C VAL A 217 -2.27 -28.30 15.25
N ILE A 218 -1.94 -28.05 16.53
CA ILE A 218 -1.62 -29.11 17.50
C ILE A 218 -2.76 -29.19 18.50
N VAL A 219 -3.59 -30.24 18.40
CA VAL A 219 -4.80 -30.44 19.21
C VAL A 219 -4.54 -30.29 20.70
N SER A 220 -3.52 -30.98 21.25
CA SER A 220 -3.21 -30.92 22.67
C SER A 220 -2.79 -29.52 23.17
N THR A 221 -2.22 -28.69 22.28
CA THR A 221 -1.89 -27.29 22.61
C THR A 221 -3.16 -26.44 22.60
N MET A 222 -4.03 -26.66 21.60
CA MET A 222 -5.31 -25.93 21.50
C MET A 222 -6.25 -26.26 22.66
N GLU A 223 -6.27 -27.53 23.11
CA GLU A 223 -7.02 -27.95 24.29
C GLU A 223 -6.53 -27.22 25.56
N ARG A 224 -5.22 -27.25 25.81
CA ARG A 224 -4.63 -26.55 26.97
C ARG A 224 -4.86 -25.05 26.97
N ALA A 225 -4.90 -24.44 25.78
CA ALA A 225 -5.19 -23.02 25.62
C ALA A 225 -6.69 -22.68 25.68
N GLY A 226 -7.59 -23.66 25.77
CA GLY A 226 -9.05 -23.44 25.76
C GLY A 226 -9.62 -23.09 24.37
N LEU A 227 -8.82 -23.16 23.32
CA LEU A 227 -9.23 -22.75 21.95
C LEU A 227 -10.33 -23.66 21.37
N LEU A 228 -10.31 -24.95 21.67
CA LEU A 228 -11.35 -25.86 21.16
C LEU A 228 -12.71 -25.57 21.79
N ASP A 229 -12.75 -25.14 23.05
CA ASP A 229 -14.00 -24.73 23.72
C ASP A 229 -14.49 -23.40 23.17
N ALA A 230 -13.58 -22.45 22.90
CA ALA A 230 -13.91 -21.20 22.24
C ALA A 230 -14.47 -21.40 20.82
N PHE A 231 -13.94 -22.37 20.05
CA PHE A 231 -14.49 -22.75 18.74
C PHE A 231 -15.91 -23.31 18.87
N ARG A 232 -16.14 -24.23 19.83
CA ARG A 232 -17.48 -24.78 20.11
C ARG A 232 -18.47 -23.67 20.47
N ALA A 233 -18.05 -22.75 21.33
CA ALA A 233 -18.88 -21.63 21.75
C ALA A 233 -19.23 -20.67 20.57
N ALA A 234 -18.27 -20.36 19.72
CA ALA A 234 -18.52 -19.53 18.55
C ALA A 234 -19.47 -20.21 17.54
N ILE A 235 -19.27 -21.48 17.28
CA ILE A 235 -20.15 -22.28 16.41
C ILE A 235 -21.56 -22.39 16.99
N ALA A 236 -21.69 -22.57 18.32
CA ALA A 236 -22.99 -22.61 18.99
C ALA A 236 -23.76 -21.27 18.87
N ARG A 237 -23.06 -20.15 18.68
CA ARG A 237 -23.64 -18.84 18.36
C ARG A 237 -23.99 -18.68 16.87
N GLY A 238 -23.72 -19.68 16.03
CA GLY A 238 -24.00 -19.67 14.60
C GLY A 238 -22.83 -19.19 13.72
N ALA A 239 -21.66 -19.02 14.29
CA ALA A 239 -20.49 -18.61 13.53
C ALA A 239 -19.92 -19.75 12.66
N ARG A 240 -19.35 -19.38 11.52
CA ARG A 240 -18.53 -20.24 10.68
C ARG A 240 -17.06 -20.06 11.02
N ILE A 241 -16.30 -21.18 11.10
CA ILE A 241 -14.86 -21.13 11.35
C ILE A 241 -14.14 -21.93 10.27
N ASP A 242 -13.24 -21.24 9.52
CA ASP A 242 -12.33 -21.82 8.54
C ASP A 242 -10.89 -21.71 9.05
N VAL A 243 -10.17 -22.83 9.17
CA VAL A 243 -8.76 -22.87 9.58
C VAL A 243 -7.90 -23.29 8.39
N PHE A 244 -6.89 -22.53 8.08
CA PHE A 244 -5.94 -22.78 6.99
C PHE A 244 -4.57 -23.12 7.57
N THR A 245 -3.98 -24.26 7.18
CA THR A 245 -2.72 -24.75 7.74
C THR A 245 -1.85 -25.45 6.71
N ASP A 246 -0.53 -25.50 6.94
CA ASP A 246 0.39 -26.23 6.07
C ASP A 246 0.50 -27.69 6.52
N PRO A 247 0.09 -28.66 5.68
CA PRO A 247 0.18 -30.08 6.03
C PRO A 247 1.62 -30.54 6.25
N LYS A 248 2.62 -29.93 5.61
CA LYS A 248 4.03 -30.33 5.80
C LYS A 248 4.56 -30.00 7.19
N LEU A 249 4.14 -28.87 7.77
CA LEU A 249 4.56 -28.44 9.09
C LEU A 249 3.89 -29.23 10.22
N ASN A 250 2.82 -29.98 9.88
CA ASN A 250 2.02 -30.77 10.80
C ASN A 250 2.20 -32.28 10.62
N GLN A 251 3.30 -32.72 9.98
CA GLN A 251 3.60 -34.16 9.77
C GLN A 251 4.24 -34.83 11.00
N GLY A 252 4.66 -34.04 12.02
CA GLY A 252 5.19 -34.58 13.26
C GLY A 252 4.16 -35.44 13.97
N GLY A 253 4.50 -36.71 14.26
CA GLY A 253 3.58 -37.66 14.85
C GLY A 253 3.46 -37.51 16.37
N SER A 254 2.28 -37.84 16.88
CA SER A 254 2.05 -38.21 18.27
C SER A 254 2.69 -39.57 18.60
N ARG A 255 2.78 -39.92 19.90
CA ARG A 255 3.31 -41.22 20.37
C ARG A 255 2.55 -42.45 19.79
N ASP A 256 1.35 -42.23 19.30
CA ASP A 256 0.48 -43.26 18.67
C ASP A 256 0.62 -43.34 17.13
N GLY A 257 1.56 -42.59 16.53
CA GLY A 257 1.81 -42.58 15.08
C GLY A 257 0.83 -41.73 14.27
N THR A 258 -0.15 -41.06 14.89
CA THR A 258 -1.10 -40.18 14.20
C THR A 258 -0.43 -38.81 13.95
N SER A 259 -0.47 -38.33 12.73
CA SER A 259 0.05 -36.99 12.43
C SER A 259 -0.79 -35.89 13.08
N SER A 260 -0.17 -34.76 13.45
CA SER A 260 -0.89 -33.63 14.05
C SER A 260 -2.04 -33.12 13.18
N ILE A 261 -1.89 -33.19 11.84
CA ILE A 261 -2.93 -32.76 10.91
C ILE A 261 -4.12 -33.73 10.91
N ASP A 262 -3.91 -35.05 10.99
CA ASP A 262 -4.98 -36.02 11.00
C ASP A 262 -5.78 -35.97 12.33
N ALA A 263 -5.08 -35.73 13.44
CA ALA A 263 -5.71 -35.51 14.74
C ALA A 263 -6.57 -34.22 14.70
N ALA A 264 -6.06 -33.12 14.14
CA ALA A 264 -6.80 -31.86 14.00
C ALA A 264 -8.02 -32.04 13.07
N GLU A 265 -7.89 -32.76 11.95
CA GLU A 265 -8.99 -33.01 11.01
C GLU A 265 -10.15 -33.73 11.68
N LYS A 266 -9.87 -34.77 12.50
CA LYS A 266 -10.89 -35.50 13.26
C LYS A 266 -11.61 -34.60 14.27
N VAL A 267 -10.86 -33.83 15.07
CA VAL A 267 -11.42 -32.99 16.11
C VAL A 267 -12.23 -31.83 15.48
N PHE A 268 -11.71 -31.20 14.44
CA PHE A 268 -12.38 -30.09 13.75
C PHE A 268 -13.69 -30.54 13.08
N ALA A 269 -13.67 -31.68 12.42
CA ALA A 269 -14.89 -32.27 11.85
C ALA A 269 -15.99 -32.52 12.92
N GLN A 270 -15.61 -32.95 14.12
CA GLN A 270 -16.55 -33.21 15.23
C GLN A 270 -17.17 -31.91 15.77
N ILE A 271 -16.46 -30.79 15.75
CA ILE A 271 -16.92 -29.51 16.27
C ILE A 271 -17.45 -28.55 15.21
N GLY A 272 -17.40 -28.93 13.92
CA GLY A 272 -17.93 -28.11 12.83
C GLY A 272 -16.97 -27.06 12.28
N VAL A 273 -15.68 -27.20 12.53
CA VAL A 273 -14.63 -26.32 11.96
C VAL A 273 -14.18 -26.88 10.60
N ALA A 274 -14.11 -26.02 9.58
CA ALA A 274 -13.57 -26.39 8.29
C ALA A 274 -12.03 -26.26 8.28
N LEU A 275 -11.31 -27.37 8.00
CA LEU A 275 -9.86 -27.37 7.89
C LEU A 275 -9.43 -27.37 6.42
N HIS A 276 -8.64 -26.36 6.02
CA HIS A 276 -8.11 -26.18 4.69
C HIS A 276 -6.60 -26.44 4.68
N LYS A 277 -6.15 -27.39 3.87
CA LYS A 277 -4.74 -27.74 3.69
C LYS A 277 -4.13 -26.87 2.60
N VAL A 278 -3.28 -25.92 2.98
CA VAL A 278 -2.64 -24.96 2.08
C VAL A 278 -1.13 -25.05 2.24
N ARG A 279 -0.37 -25.10 1.13
CA ARG A 279 1.09 -25.21 1.16
C ARG A 279 1.75 -23.84 1.39
N GLN A 280 2.91 -23.83 2.05
CA GLN A 280 3.75 -22.66 2.29
C GLN A 280 3.09 -21.58 3.15
N VAL A 281 2.29 -21.99 4.12
CA VAL A 281 1.73 -21.10 5.13
C VAL A 281 2.77 -20.86 6.23
N HIS A 282 3.23 -19.63 6.38
CA HIS A 282 4.18 -19.22 7.43
C HIS A 282 3.66 -18.11 8.33
N SER A 283 2.53 -17.49 7.96
CA SER A 283 1.92 -16.39 8.71
C SER A 283 0.85 -16.91 9.68
N LYS A 284 0.65 -16.17 10.78
CA LYS A 284 -0.52 -16.31 11.65
C LYS A 284 -1.44 -15.11 11.41
N ILE A 285 -2.67 -15.37 11.01
CA ILE A 285 -3.66 -14.35 10.65
C ILE A 285 -5.01 -14.77 11.21
N VAL A 286 -5.72 -13.84 11.79
CA VAL A 286 -7.13 -14.00 12.17
C VAL A 286 -7.92 -12.90 11.49
N VAL A 287 -8.95 -13.27 10.76
CA VAL A 287 -9.90 -12.35 10.14
C VAL A 287 -11.28 -12.68 10.69
N VAL A 288 -11.98 -11.69 11.17
CA VAL A 288 -13.36 -11.81 11.66
C VAL A 288 -14.24 -11.03 10.71
N ASP A 289 -15.20 -11.72 10.09
CA ASP A 289 -16.08 -11.23 9.03
C ASP A 289 -15.33 -10.73 7.77
N ASP A 290 -16.00 -10.05 6.88
CA ASP A 290 -15.42 -9.46 5.67
C ASP A 290 -15.12 -7.96 5.86
N ALA A 291 -14.51 -7.61 7.00
CA ALA A 291 -14.19 -6.22 7.30
C ALA A 291 -13.07 -5.66 6.42
#